data_aed915fa15d699f9973e3a84bef3f6e0
#
_entry.id   aed915fa15d699f9973e3a84bef3f6e0
#
_cell.length_a   1.000
_cell.length_b   1.000
_cell.length_c   1.000
_cell.angle_alpha   90.00
_cell.angle_beta   90.00
_cell.angle_gamma   90.00
#
_symmetry.space_group_name_H-M   'P 1'
#
loop_
_entity.id
_entity.type
_entity.pdbx_description
1 polymer ?
#
loop_
_entity_poly.entity_id
_entity_poly.type
_entity_poly.pdbx_seq_one_letter_code
_entity_poly.pdbx_strand_id
1 'polypeptide(L)'
;MQPAEVTPAVTLAGVTFSYPQTLALAGIDLEVPSGSYCGIVGPNGSGKTTLAYLISGVLKPTSGTVDTKGRRVGLVLGNPANQIVSLVVEEDVAFGPENLGLPAFEIDRRVTRSLEAVHCQHLRHSLTSELSGGQLSKIVYAGQLAMEVDVLVLDEGTAMLDPASRSQVLDQIRELNATLKTTVIHITHRLDDLSAADMVLVMVGGKIVHRATGAIELARKASELAGAGVEAGHEIVYRCFLADMGIEEEDLEKATELLAERLRQARRCR
;
A
#
# COMPACT_ATOMS: atom_id res chain seq x y z
N MET A 1 -0.75 20.49 -26.68
CA MET A 1 -1.68 20.04 -25.63
C MET A 1 -1.00 20.32 -24.30
N GLN A 2 -1.54 21.21 -23.48
CA GLN A 2 -1.06 21.34 -22.10
C GLN A 2 -1.33 19.99 -21.39
N PRO A 3 -0.38 19.46 -20.60
CA PRO A 3 -0.67 18.29 -19.78
C PRO A 3 -1.86 18.62 -18.88
N ALA A 4 -2.85 17.73 -18.83
CA ALA A 4 -3.99 17.89 -17.93
C ALA A 4 -3.45 18.09 -16.52
N GLU A 5 -3.84 19.16 -15.83
CA GLU A 5 -3.49 19.41 -14.44
C GLU A 5 -4.02 18.24 -13.61
N VAL A 6 -3.14 17.34 -13.21
CA VAL A 6 -3.52 16.18 -12.38
C VAL A 6 -3.77 16.73 -10.98
N THR A 7 -5.05 16.87 -10.64
CA THR A 7 -5.47 17.34 -9.31
C THR A 7 -4.97 16.35 -8.24
N PRO A 8 -4.25 16.81 -7.18
CA PRO A 8 -3.80 15.92 -6.13
C PRO A 8 -4.98 15.30 -5.36
N ALA A 9 -4.86 14.01 -5.01
CA ALA A 9 -5.81 13.32 -4.14
C ALA A 9 -5.59 13.68 -2.68
N VAL A 10 -4.32 13.86 -2.31
CA VAL A 10 -3.89 14.21 -0.96
C VAL A 10 -2.86 15.32 -1.06
N THR A 11 -3.04 16.38 -0.28
CA THR A 11 -2.09 17.47 -0.15
C THR A 11 -1.75 17.69 1.32
N LEU A 12 -0.47 17.70 1.65
CA LEU A 12 0.05 18.12 2.94
C LEU A 12 0.87 19.38 2.74
N ALA A 13 0.60 20.42 3.54
CA ALA A 13 1.33 21.69 3.48
C ALA A 13 1.90 22.03 4.86
N GLY A 14 3.22 21.98 5.01
CA GLY A 14 3.97 22.29 6.22
C GLY A 14 3.55 21.46 7.43
N VAL A 15 3.15 20.20 7.23
CA VAL A 15 2.56 19.36 8.28
C VAL A 15 3.61 18.99 9.33
N THR A 16 3.34 19.39 10.57
CA THR A 16 4.12 19.00 11.76
C THR A 16 3.22 18.27 12.73
N PHE A 17 3.74 17.22 13.34
CA PHE A 17 3.03 16.49 14.38
C PHE A 17 3.97 16.05 15.50
N SER A 18 3.54 16.30 16.75
CA SER A 18 4.27 15.90 17.95
C SER A 18 3.39 15.07 18.85
N TYR A 19 3.90 13.94 19.29
CA TYR A 19 3.42 13.29 20.51
C TYR A 19 3.92 14.05 21.75
N PRO A 20 3.41 13.83 22.95
CA PRO A 20 3.79 14.62 24.14
C PRO A 20 5.30 14.76 24.40
N GLN A 21 6.10 13.79 23.96
CA GLN A 21 7.55 13.76 24.20
C GLN A 21 8.40 13.62 22.93
N THR A 22 7.79 13.57 21.73
CA THR A 22 8.51 13.24 20.49
C THR A 22 7.94 13.98 19.30
N LEU A 23 8.77 14.71 18.59
CA LEU A 23 8.46 15.26 17.28
C LEU A 23 8.45 14.10 16.26
N ALA A 24 7.30 13.76 15.73
CA ALA A 24 7.15 12.66 14.79
C ALA A 24 7.25 13.11 13.33
N LEU A 25 6.71 14.29 13.00
CA LEU A 25 6.80 14.87 11.66
C LEU A 25 7.21 16.35 11.76
N ALA A 26 8.08 16.79 10.88
CA ALA A 26 8.73 18.11 10.93
C ALA A 26 8.61 18.86 9.59
N GLY A 27 7.45 19.49 9.36
CA GLY A 27 7.21 20.32 8.18
C GLY A 27 7.15 19.50 6.89
N ILE A 28 6.22 18.54 6.81
CA ILE A 28 6.02 17.71 5.61
C ILE A 28 5.21 18.48 4.58
N ASP A 29 5.79 18.61 3.37
CA ASP A 29 5.11 19.04 2.15
C ASP A 29 5.02 17.85 1.20
N LEU A 30 3.79 17.45 0.81
CA LEU A 30 3.54 16.32 -0.06
C LEU A 30 2.28 16.54 -0.89
N GLU A 31 2.37 16.26 -2.18
CA GLU A 31 1.24 16.12 -3.06
C GLU A 31 1.24 14.71 -3.66
N VAL A 32 0.12 14.00 -3.50
CA VAL A 32 -0.09 12.69 -4.11
C VAL A 32 -1.13 12.84 -5.22
N PRO A 33 -0.75 12.64 -6.48
CA PRO A 33 -1.65 12.78 -7.61
C PRO A 33 -2.85 11.81 -7.52
N SER A 34 -4.02 12.23 -8.00
CA SER A 34 -5.19 11.35 -8.04
C SER A 34 -4.95 10.15 -8.96
N GLY A 35 -5.27 8.95 -8.48
CA GLY A 35 -5.10 7.70 -9.20
C GLY A 35 -3.65 7.21 -9.29
N SER A 36 -2.71 7.86 -8.60
CA SER A 36 -1.32 7.40 -8.55
C SER A 36 -1.08 6.36 -7.45
N TYR A 37 0.01 5.62 -7.60
CA TYR A 37 0.54 4.70 -6.59
C TYR A 37 1.81 5.31 -5.98
N CYS A 38 1.71 5.78 -4.74
CA CYS A 38 2.81 6.38 -3.99
C CYS A 38 3.36 5.40 -2.96
N GLY A 39 4.63 5.02 -3.10
CA GLY A 39 5.37 4.25 -2.11
C GLY A 39 6.01 5.15 -1.05
N ILE A 40 6.06 4.71 0.20
CA ILE A 40 6.78 5.40 1.29
C ILE A 40 7.64 4.39 2.02
N VAL A 41 8.94 4.62 2.04
CA VAL A 41 9.92 3.77 2.73
C VAL A 41 10.74 4.58 3.74
N GLY A 42 11.42 3.89 4.63
CA GLY A 42 12.31 4.50 5.64
C GLY A 42 12.42 3.64 6.90
N PRO A 43 13.35 3.98 7.81
CA PRO A 43 13.59 3.21 9.04
C PRO A 43 12.39 3.27 10.00
N ASN A 44 12.37 2.35 10.95
CA ASN A 44 11.40 2.39 12.05
C ASN A 44 11.57 3.70 12.84
N GLY A 45 10.44 4.29 13.25
CA GLY A 45 10.45 5.58 13.93
C GLY A 45 10.63 6.81 13.02
N SER A 46 10.68 6.66 11.69
CA SER A 46 10.80 7.81 10.76
C SER A 46 9.50 8.62 10.59
N GLY A 47 8.38 8.21 11.20
CA GLY A 47 7.10 8.94 11.16
C GLY A 47 6.10 8.42 10.15
N LYS A 48 6.35 7.30 9.44
CA LYS A 48 5.48 6.76 8.38
C LYS A 48 4.07 6.45 8.86
N THR A 49 3.95 5.71 9.97
CA THR A 49 2.63 5.40 10.58
C THR A 49 1.89 6.67 11.03
N THR A 50 2.63 7.64 11.58
CA THR A 50 2.04 8.94 11.95
C THR A 50 1.50 9.67 10.73
N LEU A 51 2.23 9.62 9.61
CA LEU A 51 1.78 10.19 8.34
C LEU A 51 0.52 9.48 7.83
N ALA A 52 0.47 8.14 7.90
CA ALA A 52 -0.73 7.35 7.55
C ALA A 52 -1.95 7.79 8.38
N TYR A 53 -1.79 7.95 9.69
CA TYR A 53 -2.87 8.38 10.58
C TYR A 53 -3.35 9.81 10.31
N LEU A 54 -2.44 10.72 9.92
CA LEU A 54 -2.81 12.09 9.54
C LEU A 54 -3.57 12.12 8.21
N ILE A 55 -3.13 11.36 7.20
CA ILE A 55 -3.80 11.27 5.90
C ILE A 55 -5.18 10.63 6.06
N SER A 56 -5.32 9.60 6.89
CA SER A 56 -6.61 8.94 7.15
C SER A 56 -7.53 9.69 8.11
N GLY A 57 -7.07 10.82 8.68
CA GLY A 57 -7.87 11.63 9.60
C GLY A 57 -7.99 11.07 11.03
N VAL A 58 -7.29 9.97 11.34
CA VAL A 58 -7.21 9.41 12.71
C VAL A 58 -6.51 10.37 13.67
N LEU A 59 -5.49 11.08 13.18
CA LEU A 59 -4.82 12.16 13.90
C LEU A 59 -5.03 13.50 13.21
N LYS A 60 -4.92 14.59 13.97
CA LYS A 60 -4.91 15.95 13.45
C LYS A 60 -3.50 16.53 13.57
N PRO A 61 -2.99 17.26 12.57
CA PRO A 61 -1.66 17.85 12.64
C PRO A 61 -1.57 18.89 13.77
N THR A 62 -0.39 19.01 14.37
CA THR A 62 -0.08 20.07 15.36
C THR A 62 0.00 21.43 14.66
N SER A 63 0.55 21.48 13.44
CA SER A 63 0.56 22.63 12.55
C SER A 63 0.60 22.19 11.09
N GLY A 64 0.30 23.09 10.17
CA GLY A 64 0.11 22.80 8.76
C GLY A 64 -1.28 22.24 8.46
N THR A 65 -1.49 21.76 7.23
CA THR A 65 -2.80 21.26 6.77
C THR A 65 -2.67 19.95 6.04
N VAL A 66 -3.65 19.07 6.23
CA VAL A 66 -3.86 17.84 5.44
C VAL A 66 -5.19 18.00 4.74
N ASP A 67 -5.19 17.92 3.42
CA ASP A 67 -6.38 18.06 2.59
C ASP A 67 -6.52 16.85 1.66
N THR A 68 -7.57 16.07 1.85
CA THR A 68 -7.95 14.92 1.01
C THR A 68 -9.01 15.27 -0.02
N LYS A 69 -9.36 16.55 -0.18
CA LYS A 69 -10.41 17.03 -1.09
C LYS A 69 -11.78 16.36 -0.86
N GLY A 70 -12.08 16.00 0.40
CA GLY A 70 -13.33 15.31 0.76
C GLY A 70 -13.40 13.84 0.30
N ARG A 71 -12.30 13.26 -0.13
CA ARG A 71 -12.22 11.85 -0.54
C ARG A 71 -12.32 10.92 0.65
N ARG A 72 -12.92 9.75 0.44
CA ARG A 72 -12.91 8.67 1.43
C ARG A 72 -11.55 8.02 1.46
N VAL A 73 -10.94 8.03 2.64
CA VAL A 73 -9.63 7.43 2.88
C VAL A 73 -9.80 6.15 3.69
N GLY A 74 -9.37 5.03 3.12
CA GLY A 74 -9.24 3.74 3.80
C GLY A 74 -7.84 3.58 4.38
N LEU A 75 -7.75 2.90 5.52
CA LEU A 75 -6.49 2.61 6.20
C LEU A 75 -6.37 1.13 6.53
N VAL A 76 -5.29 0.50 6.08
CA VAL A 76 -4.93 -0.88 6.44
C VAL A 76 -3.62 -0.84 7.23
N LEU A 77 -3.65 -1.40 8.44
CA LEU A 77 -2.50 -1.48 9.35
C LEU A 77 -1.81 -2.84 9.28
N GLY A 78 -0.55 -2.90 9.66
CA GLY A 78 0.25 -4.13 9.64
C GLY A 78 -0.24 -5.25 10.56
N ASN A 79 -0.98 -4.93 11.62
CA ASN A 79 -1.65 -5.92 12.44
C ASN A 79 -3.16 -5.92 12.18
N PRO A 80 -3.66 -6.87 11.37
CA PRO A 80 -5.07 -6.93 10.98
C PRO A 80 -6.01 -7.19 12.16
N ALA A 81 -5.57 -7.91 13.19
CA ALA A 81 -6.40 -8.22 14.35
C ALA A 81 -6.88 -6.95 15.10
N ASN A 82 -6.15 -5.84 14.99
CA ASN A 82 -6.53 -4.57 15.60
C ASN A 82 -7.61 -3.82 14.80
N GLN A 83 -7.98 -4.30 13.63
CA GLN A 83 -8.94 -3.64 12.73
C GLN A 83 -10.24 -4.44 12.57
N ILE A 84 -10.28 -5.67 13.04
CA ILE A 84 -11.50 -6.49 13.07
C ILE A 84 -12.44 -5.95 14.15
N VAL A 85 -13.68 -5.68 13.78
CA VAL A 85 -14.72 -5.11 14.64
C VAL A 85 -15.88 -6.05 14.92
N SER A 86 -16.10 -7.06 14.06
CA SER A 86 -17.20 -8.03 14.18
C SER A 86 -16.71 -9.46 14.37
N LEU A 87 -17.57 -10.29 14.96
CA LEU A 87 -17.26 -11.69 15.21
C LEU A 87 -17.41 -12.57 13.94
N VAL A 88 -18.19 -12.12 12.96
CA VAL A 88 -18.47 -12.84 11.72
C VAL A 88 -17.89 -12.04 10.55
N VAL A 89 -17.28 -12.74 9.61
CA VAL A 89 -16.58 -12.11 8.46
C VAL A 89 -17.50 -11.20 7.64
N GLU A 90 -18.70 -11.63 7.30
CA GLU A 90 -19.60 -10.80 6.50
C GLU A 90 -20.02 -9.50 7.21
N GLU A 91 -20.23 -9.57 8.54
CA GLU A 91 -20.56 -8.42 9.34
C GLU A 91 -19.38 -7.44 9.43
N ASP A 92 -18.16 -7.98 9.53
CA ASP A 92 -16.94 -7.16 9.57
C ASP A 92 -16.74 -6.40 8.26
N VAL A 93 -16.91 -7.07 7.12
CA VAL A 93 -16.82 -6.45 5.79
C VAL A 93 -17.99 -5.49 5.54
N ALA A 94 -19.18 -5.77 6.07
CA ALA A 94 -20.37 -4.93 5.95
C ALA A 94 -20.30 -3.66 6.79
N PHE A 95 -19.51 -3.65 7.87
CA PHE A 95 -19.45 -2.56 8.86
C PHE A 95 -19.20 -1.18 8.24
N GLY A 96 -18.25 -1.07 7.30
CA GLY A 96 -17.98 0.17 6.60
C GLY A 96 -19.16 0.65 5.73
N PRO A 97 -19.68 -0.15 4.82
CA PRO A 97 -20.88 0.13 4.03
C PRO A 97 -22.12 0.49 4.86
N GLU A 98 -22.34 -0.18 6.01
CA GLU A 98 -23.42 0.15 6.93
C GLU A 98 -23.27 1.56 7.51
N ASN A 99 -22.07 1.93 7.94
CA ASN A 99 -21.77 3.27 8.43
C ASN A 99 -21.92 4.36 7.36
N LEU A 100 -21.83 3.99 6.07
CA LEU A 100 -22.15 4.88 4.94
C LEU A 100 -23.65 5.01 4.70
N GLY A 101 -24.51 4.29 5.44
CA GLY A 101 -25.96 4.32 5.31
C GLY A 101 -26.48 3.69 4.02
N LEU A 102 -25.75 2.75 3.43
CA LEU A 102 -26.17 2.09 2.19
C LEU A 102 -27.36 1.15 2.43
N PRO A 103 -28.22 0.93 1.43
CA PRO A 103 -29.32 -0.02 1.54
C PRO A 103 -28.79 -1.46 1.58
N ALA A 104 -29.52 -2.37 2.28
CA ALA A 104 -29.09 -3.73 2.55
C ALA A 104 -28.67 -4.53 1.28
N PHE A 105 -29.40 -4.37 0.16
CA PHE A 105 -29.05 -5.05 -1.09
C PHE A 105 -27.69 -4.60 -1.66
N GLU A 106 -27.36 -3.32 -1.48
CA GLU A 106 -26.09 -2.77 -1.94
C GLU A 106 -24.94 -3.22 -1.03
N ILE A 107 -25.19 -3.30 0.29
CA ILE A 107 -24.23 -3.83 1.26
C ILE A 107 -23.90 -5.28 0.91
N ASP A 108 -24.92 -6.14 0.73
CA ASP A 108 -24.73 -7.56 0.37
C ASP A 108 -23.94 -7.72 -0.94
N ARG A 109 -24.28 -6.92 -1.95
CA ARG A 109 -23.56 -6.90 -3.23
C ARG A 109 -22.07 -6.55 -3.06
N ARG A 110 -21.77 -5.51 -2.26
CA ARG A 110 -20.40 -5.06 -2.00
C ARG A 110 -19.61 -6.07 -1.19
N VAL A 111 -20.20 -6.64 -0.14
CA VAL A 111 -19.60 -7.72 0.66
C VAL A 111 -19.24 -8.90 -0.22
N THR A 112 -20.20 -9.40 -1.02
CA THR A 112 -19.97 -10.52 -1.95
C THR A 112 -18.79 -10.24 -2.88
N ARG A 113 -18.84 -9.10 -3.60
CA ARG A 113 -17.79 -8.72 -4.56
C ARG A 113 -16.43 -8.55 -3.90
N SER A 114 -16.38 -7.96 -2.70
CA SER A 114 -15.13 -7.73 -1.98
C SER A 114 -14.50 -9.02 -1.47
N LEU A 115 -15.31 -9.96 -0.97
CA LEU A 115 -14.83 -11.28 -0.55
C LEU A 115 -14.35 -12.12 -1.74
N GLU A 116 -15.00 -12.02 -2.90
CA GLU A 116 -14.54 -12.64 -4.15
C GLU A 116 -13.20 -12.09 -4.59
N ALA A 117 -13.03 -10.78 -4.56
CA ALA A 117 -11.78 -10.11 -4.93
C ALA A 117 -10.59 -10.57 -4.11
N VAL A 118 -10.76 -10.86 -2.82
CA VAL A 118 -9.68 -11.37 -1.96
C VAL A 118 -9.65 -12.91 -1.85
N HIS A 119 -10.45 -13.63 -2.67
CA HIS A 119 -10.59 -15.09 -2.67
C HIS A 119 -10.98 -15.67 -1.29
N CYS A 120 -11.86 -14.97 -0.56
CA CYS A 120 -12.31 -15.35 0.78
C CYS A 120 -13.84 -15.57 0.87
N GLN A 121 -14.55 -15.75 -0.24
CA GLN A 121 -16.00 -15.97 -0.25
C GLN A 121 -16.44 -17.19 0.55
N HIS A 122 -15.59 -18.22 0.64
CA HIS A 122 -15.82 -19.42 1.44
C HIS A 122 -15.77 -19.18 2.95
N LEU A 123 -15.22 -18.05 3.38
CA LEU A 123 -15.10 -17.64 4.79
C LEU A 123 -16.24 -16.71 5.23
N ARG A 124 -17.18 -16.38 4.35
CA ARG A 124 -18.22 -15.37 4.58
C ARG A 124 -18.91 -15.50 5.95
N HIS A 125 -19.27 -16.71 6.33
CA HIS A 125 -19.99 -17.01 7.58
C HIS A 125 -19.09 -17.57 8.68
N SER A 126 -17.77 -17.53 8.51
CA SER A 126 -16.81 -17.98 9.52
C SER A 126 -16.66 -16.96 10.65
N LEU A 127 -16.24 -17.43 11.82
CA LEU A 127 -15.87 -16.55 12.91
C LEU A 127 -14.47 -15.93 12.62
N THR A 128 -14.34 -14.64 12.85
CA THR A 128 -13.07 -13.91 12.65
C THR A 128 -11.97 -14.44 13.57
N SER A 129 -12.32 -14.95 14.75
CA SER A 129 -11.38 -15.58 15.71
C SER A 129 -10.79 -16.92 15.23
N GLU A 130 -11.38 -17.56 14.23
CA GLU A 130 -10.92 -18.84 13.68
C GLU A 130 -9.96 -18.65 12.49
N LEU A 131 -9.79 -17.41 12.04
CA LEU A 131 -9.00 -17.09 10.86
C LEU A 131 -7.50 -17.00 11.18
N SER A 132 -6.67 -17.45 10.23
CA SER A 132 -5.23 -17.17 10.28
C SER A 132 -4.95 -15.68 10.09
N GLY A 133 -3.75 -15.20 10.51
CA GLY A 133 -3.36 -13.81 10.32
C GLY A 133 -3.40 -13.35 8.86
N GLY A 134 -3.05 -14.23 7.91
CA GLY A 134 -3.16 -13.95 6.48
C GLY A 134 -4.61 -13.83 6.00
N GLN A 135 -5.51 -14.68 6.50
CA GLN A 135 -6.94 -14.57 6.21
C GLN A 135 -7.53 -13.29 6.81
N LEU A 136 -7.19 -12.95 8.07
CA LEU A 136 -7.60 -11.69 8.70
C LEU A 136 -7.16 -10.48 7.87
N SER A 137 -5.90 -10.46 7.39
CA SER A 137 -5.42 -9.39 6.51
C SER A 137 -6.30 -9.26 5.28
N LYS A 138 -6.63 -10.38 4.60
CA LYS A 138 -7.51 -10.36 3.42
C LYS A 138 -8.92 -9.83 3.75
N ILE A 139 -9.47 -10.16 4.93
CA ILE A 139 -10.78 -9.64 5.35
C ILE A 139 -10.73 -8.13 5.58
N VAL A 140 -9.68 -7.60 6.23
CA VAL A 140 -9.47 -6.15 6.37
C VAL A 140 -9.42 -5.47 4.99
N TYR A 141 -8.71 -6.06 4.01
CA TYR A 141 -8.72 -5.55 2.64
C TYR A 141 -10.13 -5.59 2.03
N ALA A 142 -10.87 -6.68 2.20
CA ALA A 142 -12.25 -6.78 1.71
C ALA A 142 -13.14 -5.67 2.28
N GLY A 143 -12.98 -5.32 3.56
CA GLY A 143 -13.69 -4.19 4.18
C GLY A 143 -13.39 -2.85 3.48
N GLN A 144 -12.13 -2.58 3.14
CA GLN A 144 -11.77 -1.37 2.41
C GLN A 144 -12.34 -1.35 0.98
N LEU A 145 -12.33 -2.51 0.29
CA LEU A 145 -12.94 -2.66 -1.02
C LEU A 145 -14.45 -2.40 -0.99
N ALA A 146 -15.15 -2.93 0.03
CA ALA A 146 -16.59 -2.76 0.20
C ALA A 146 -16.97 -1.29 0.44
N MET A 147 -16.10 -0.51 1.05
CA MET A 147 -16.27 0.93 1.21
C MET A 147 -16.07 1.73 -0.08
N GLU A 148 -15.47 1.16 -1.12
CA GLU A 148 -15.09 1.85 -2.36
C GLU A 148 -14.35 3.16 -2.06
N VAL A 149 -13.22 3.04 -1.36
CA VAL A 149 -12.40 4.20 -0.96
C VAL A 149 -11.71 4.84 -2.17
N ASP A 150 -11.60 6.18 -2.13
CA ASP A 150 -10.91 6.95 -3.18
C ASP A 150 -9.39 6.94 -2.99
N VAL A 151 -8.95 6.86 -1.72
CA VAL A 151 -7.56 6.77 -1.30
C VAL A 151 -7.39 5.58 -0.38
N LEU A 152 -6.48 4.67 -0.70
CA LEU A 152 -6.13 3.52 0.13
C LEU A 152 -4.73 3.72 0.72
N VAL A 153 -4.65 3.83 2.03
CA VAL A 153 -3.40 3.93 2.78
C VAL A 153 -3.08 2.56 3.38
N LEU A 154 -1.92 2.02 3.08
CA LEU A 154 -1.40 0.75 3.59
C LEU A 154 -0.20 1.03 4.46
N ASP A 155 -0.29 0.79 5.77
CA ASP A 155 0.82 0.93 6.69
C ASP A 155 1.32 -0.47 7.10
N GLU A 156 2.31 -0.97 6.37
CA GLU A 156 2.85 -2.33 6.50
C GLU A 156 1.78 -3.44 6.39
N GLY A 157 0.67 -3.15 5.71
CA GLY A 157 -0.51 -4.01 5.64
C GLY A 157 -0.26 -5.40 5.04
N THR A 158 0.85 -5.60 4.33
CA THR A 158 1.26 -6.89 3.75
C THR A 158 2.25 -7.68 4.60
N ALA A 159 2.72 -7.13 5.74
CA ALA A 159 3.81 -7.70 6.53
C ALA A 159 3.50 -9.10 7.12
N MET A 160 2.24 -9.34 7.48
CA MET A 160 1.78 -10.62 8.07
C MET A 160 1.41 -11.69 7.03
N LEU A 161 1.48 -11.36 5.74
CA LEU A 161 1.12 -12.28 4.66
C LEU A 161 2.31 -13.18 4.29
N ASP A 162 2.02 -14.45 4.02
CA ASP A 162 2.97 -15.34 3.33
C ASP A 162 3.24 -14.82 1.90
N PRO A 163 4.34 -15.24 1.25
CA PRO A 163 4.73 -14.68 -0.05
C PRO A 163 3.66 -14.80 -1.14
N ALA A 164 2.89 -15.92 -1.18
CA ALA A 164 1.86 -16.13 -2.18
C ALA A 164 0.64 -15.22 -1.93
N SER A 165 0.17 -15.16 -0.69
CA SER A 165 -0.93 -14.26 -0.29
C SER A 165 -0.56 -12.80 -0.48
N ARG A 166 0.70 -12.42 -0.21
CA ARG A 166 1.21 -11.06 -0.44
C ARG A 166 1.15 -10.68 -1.91
N SER A 167 1.66 -11.53 -2.80
CA SER A 167 1.60 -11.28 -4.24
C SER A 167 0.16 -11.07 -4.70
N GLN A 168 -0.76 -11.96 -4.30
CA GLN A 168 -2.19 -11.83 -4.64
C GLN A 168 -2.79 -10.50 -4.18
N VAL A 169 -2.52 -10.07 -2.96
CA VAL A 169 -3.03 -8.79 -2.43
C VAL A 169 -2.43 -7.60 -3.17
N LEU A 170 -1.13 -7.63 -3.46
CA LEU A 170 -0.47 -6.57 -4.22
C LEU A 170 -1.02 -6.48 -5.64
N ASP A 171 -1.27 -7.61 -6.31
CA ASP A 171 -1.88 -7.63 -7.65
C ASP A 171 -3.29 -7.03 -7.64
N GLN A 172 -4.09 -7.33 -6.61
CA GLN A 172 -5.42 -6.72 -6.44
C GLN A 172 -5.35 -5.22 -6.20
N ILE A 173 -4.38 -4.74 -5.39
CA ILE A 173 -4.18 -3.31 -5.16
C ILE A 173 -3.79 -2.61 -6.46
N ARG A 174 -2.92 -3.23 -7.27
CA ARG A 174 -2.53 -2.74 -8.60
C ARG A 174 -3.74 -2.67 -9.55
N GLU A 175 -4.56 -3.71 -9.57
CA GLU A 175 -5.78 -3.75 -10.37
C GLU A 175 -6.76 -2.64 -9.96
N LEU A 176 -6.99 -2.43 -8.66
CA LEU A 176 -7.79 -1.33 -8.15
C LEU A 176 -7.26 0.04 -8.59
N ASN A 177 -5.97 0.26 -8.46
CA ASN A 177 -5.33 1.49 -8.90
C ASN A 177 -5.49 1.69 -10.41
N ALA A 178 -5.24 0.64 -11.22
CA ALA A 178 -5.31 0.71 -12.67
C ALA A 178 -6.75 0.90 -13.20
N THR A 179 -7.73 0.17 -12.64
CA THR A 179 -9.11 0.11 -13.17
C THR A 179 -10.02 1.17 -12.55
N LEU A 180 -10.00 1.33 -11.23
CA LEU A 180 -10.87 2.26 -10.51
C LEU A 180 -10.22 3.61 -10.24
N LYS A 181 -8.94 3.78 -10.60
CA LYS A 181 -8.15 4.98 -10.31
C LYS A 181 -8.10 5.34 -8.82
N THR A 182 -8.23 4.33 -7.95
CA THR A 182 -8.01 4.49 -6.51
C THR A 182 -6.58 4.95 -6.28
N THR A 183 -6.39 6.05 -5.54
CA THR A 183 -5.05 6.50 -5.16
C THR A 183 -4.50 5.58 -4.08
N VAL A 184 -3.29 5.07 -4.24
CA VAL A 184 -2.66 4.17 -3.28
C VAL A 184 -1.48 4.86 -2.61
N ILE A 185 -1.42 4.82 -1.29
CA ILE A 185 -0.27 5.23 -0.48
C ILE A 185 0.19 4.00 0.29
N HIS A 186 1.30 3.41 -0.13
CA HIS A 186 1.81 2.15 0.40
C HIS A 186 3.09 2.36 1.20
N ILE A 187 2.98 2.26 2.51
CA ILE A 187 4.10 2.31 3.44
C ILE A 187 4.62 0.89 3.65
N THR A 188 5.88 0.68 3.36
CA THR A 188 6.55 -0.61 3.52
C THR A 188 8.05 -0.41 3.72
N HIS A 189 8.74 -1.40 4.27
CA HIS A 189 10.19 -1.46 4.30
C HIS A 189 10.77 -2.25 3.10
N ARG A 190 9.92 -2.85 2.27
CA ARG A 190 10.29 -3.70 1.13
C ARG A 190 10.09 -2.97 -0.19
N LEU A 191 11.16 -2.69 -0.90
CA LEU A 191 11.06 -2.06 -2.23
C LEU A 191 10.37 -2.93 -3.27
N ASP A 192 10.46 -4.27 -3.15
CA ASP A 192 9.79 -5.20 -4.07
C ASP A 192 8.27 -5.00 -4.10
N ASP A 193 7.66 -4.67 -2.95
CA ASP A 193 6.22 -4.41 -2.84
C ASP A 193 5.79 -3.15 -3.62
N LEU A 194 6.75 -2.27 -3.94
CA LEU A 194 6.55 -0.98 -4.61
C LEU A 194 6.89 -1.01 -6.11
N SER A 195 7.04 -2.18 -6.71
CA SER A 195 7.44 -2.32 -8.12
C SER A 195 6.50 -1.60 -9.11
N ALA A 196 5.23 -1.40 -8.76
CA ALA A 196 4.24 -0.67 -9.54
C ALA A 196 4.04 0.80 -9.09
N ALA A 197 4.87 1.30 -8.16
CA ALA A 197 4.71 2.67 -7.67
C ALA A 197 5.17 3.69 -8.71
N ASP A 198 4.33 4.72 -8.96
CA ASP A 198 4.65 5.86 -9.83
C ASP A 198 5.67 6.79 -9.17
N MET A 199 5.66 6.84 -7.84
CA MET A 199 6.59 7.64 -7.05
C MET A 199 6.94 6.92 -5.74
N VAL A 200 8.18 7.07 -5.27
CA VAL A 200 8.60 6.54 -3.98
C VAL A 200 9.28 7.64 -3.16
N LEU A 201 8.86 7.75 -1.92
CA LEU A 201 9.36 8.72 -0.95
C LEU A 201 10.20 8.01 0.12
N VAL A 202 11.31 8.60 0.49
CA VAL A 202 12.13 8.13 1.61
C VAL A 202 11.95 9.07 2.79
N MET A 203 11.51 8.52 3.92
CA MET A 203 11.32 9.25 5.17
C MET A 203 12.40 8.91 6.19
N VAL A 204 13.02 9.92 6.78
CA VAL A 204 14.00 9.81 7.87
C VAL A 204 13.77 10.92 8.88
N GLY A 205 13.69 10.58 10.16
CA GLY A 205 13.58 11.57 11.24
C GLY A 205 12.42 12.56 11.08
N GLY A 206 11.27 12.08 10.63
CA GLY A 206 10.05 12.88 10.45
C GLY A 206 10.06 13.79 9.22
N LYS A 207 10.98 13.59 8.27
CA LYS A 207 11.09 14.39 7.03
C LYS A 207 11.13 13.50 5.81
N ILE A 208 10.65 14.01 4.66
CA ILE A 208 10.89 13.41 3.35
C ILE A 208 12.28 13.87 2.90
N VAL A 209 13.23 12.94 2.83
CA VAL A 209 14.64 13.23 2.48
C VAL A 209 14.94 12.96 1.01
N HIS A 210 14.15 12.11 0.36
CA HIS A 210 14.33 11.79 -1.05
C HIS A 210 12.99 11.49 -1.73
N ARG A 211 12.92 11.77 -3.04
CA ARG A 211 11.79 11.44 -3.92
C ARG A 211 12.33 10.79 -5.19
N ALA A 212 11.72 9.70 -5.63
CA ALA A 212 12.08 8.97 -6.85
C ALA A 212 10.83 8.71 -7.70
N THR A 213 10.99 8.65 -9.00
CA THR A 213 9.98 8.19 -9.95
C THR A 213 10.03 6.68 -10.03
N GLY A 214 9.34 6.00 -9.09
CA GLY A 214 9.29 4.56 -9.00
C GLY A 214 10.42 3.91 -8.19
N ALA A 215 10.23 2.61 -7.93
CA ALA A 215 11.12 1.83 -7.07
C ALA A 215 12.48 1.53 -7.71
N ILE A 216 12.55 1.45 -9.06
CA ILE A 216 13.80 1.18 -9.79
C ILE A 216 14.78 2.36 -9.65
N GLU A 217 14.32 3.61 -9.79
CA GLU A 217 15.17 4.78 -9.58
C GLU A 217 15.74 4.80 -8.15
N LEU A 218 14.90 4.48 -7.17
CA LEU A 218 15.32 4.44 -5.78
C LEU A 218 16.36 3.33 -5.54
N ALA A 219 16.17 2.16 -6.13
CA ALA A 219 17.08 1.04 -5.96
C ALA A 219 18.49 1.31 -6.54
N ARG A 220 18.59 2.08 -7.63
CA ARG A 220 19.88 2.55 -8.17
C ARG A 220 20.64 3.41 -7.18
N LYS A 221 19.95 4.10 -6.29
CA LYS A 221 20.51 4.93 -5.22
C LYS A 221 20.61 4.21 -3.87
N ALA A 222 20.34 2.89 -3.84
CA ALA A 222 20.27 2.12 -2.59
C ALA A 222 21.57 2.15 -1.78
N SER A 223 22.74 2.21 -2.44
CA SER A 223 24.03 2.38 -1.75
C SER A 223 24.15 3.72 -1.01
N GLU A 224 23.55 4.79 -1.53
CA GLU A 224 23.51 6.14 -0.91
C GLU A 224 22.47 6.15 0.22
N LEU A 225 21.45 5.32 0.12
CA LEU A 225 20.32 5.22 1.03
C LEU A 225 20.46 4.09 2.06
N ALA A 226 21.57 3.34 2.05
CA ALA A 226 21.82 2.24 3.00
C ALA A 226 21.71 2.67 4.47
N GLY A 227 22.06 3.95 4.79
CA GLY A 227 21.83 4.55 6.10
C GLY A 227 20.37 4.92 6.41
N ALA A 228 19.49 4.90 5.42
CA ALA A 228 18.07 5.22 5.57
C ALA A 228 17.18 3.98 5.86
N GLY A 229 17.77 2.79 6.10
CA GLY A 229 17.03 1.57 6.41
C GLY A 229 16.10 1.10 5.28
N VAL A 230 16.48 1.36 4.04
CA VAL A 230 15.76 0.90 2.85
C VAL A 230 16.39 -0.42 2.40
N GLU A 231 15.61 -1.49 2.44
CA GLU A 231 16.04 -2.80 1.95
C GLU A 231 15.58 -2.98 0.50
N ALA A 232 16.56 -3.06 -0.42
CA ALA A 232 16.28 -3.47 -1.78
C ALA A 232 16.29 -5.01 -1.84
N GLY A 233 15.15 -5.60 -2.14
CA GLY A 233 15.03 -7.04 -2.34
C GLY A 233 15.74 -7.49 -3.62
N HIS A 234 15.93 -8.80 -3.75
CA HIS A 234 16.63 -9.39 -4.90
C HIS A 234 15.94 -9.11 -6.24
N GLU A 235 14.61 -9.02 -6.25
CA GLU A 235 13.84 -8.78 -7.47
C GLU A 235 14.10 -7.39 -8.02
N ILE A 236 14.07 -6.36 -7.18
CA ILE A 236 14.28 -4.99 -7.65
C ILE A 236 15.74 -4.73 -8.05
N VAL A 237 16.70 -5.35 -7.34
CA VAL A 237 18.12 -5.30 -7.72
C VAL A 237 18.34 -5.95 -9.09
N TYR A 238 17.67 -7.07 -9.34
CA TYR A 238 17.70 -7.74 -10.63
C TYR A 238 17.06 -6.91 -11.75
N ARG A 239 15.91 -6.28 -11.50
CA ARG A 239 15.27 -5.35 -12.45
C ARG A 239 16.16 -4.16 -12.77
N CYS A 240 16.87 -3.59 -11.77
CA CYS A 240 17.86 -2.54 -12.01
C CYS A 240 18.98 -3.01 -12.93
N PHE A 241 19.54 -4.19 -12.68
CA PHE A 241 20.60 -4.77 -13.51
C PHE A 241 20.15 -4.96 -14.97
N LEU A 242 18.94 -5.46 -15.20
CA LEU A 242 18.39 -5.64 -16.54
C LEU A 242 18.11 -4.30 -17.24
N ALA A 243 17.59 -3.31 -16.52
CA ALA A 243 17.36 -1.97 -17.05
C ALA A 243 18.68 -1.28 -17.45
N ASP A 244 19.75 -1.49 -16.67
CA ASP A 244 21.09 -0.98 -17.00
C ASP A 244 21.70 -1.66 -18.25
N MET A 245 21.22 -2.86 -18.61
CA MET A 245 21.52 -3.56 -19.85
C MET A 245 20.68 -3.12 -21.05
N GLY A 246 19.77 -2.12 -20.87
CA GLY A 246 18.91 -1.61 -21.91
C GLY A 246 17.75 -2.53 -22.29
N ILE A 247 17.34 -3.43 -21.40
CA ILE A 247 16.21 -4.35 -21.57
C ILE A 247 14.96 -3.65 -21.06
N GLU A 248 13.96 -3.47 -21.93
CA GLU A 248 12.70 -2.78 -21.60
C GLU A 248 11.80 -3.63 -20.67
N GLU A 249 10.86 -2.98 -19.98
CA GLU A 249 10.07 -3.59 -18.90
C GLU A 249 9.19 -4.77 -19.38
N GLU A 250 8.68 -4.71 -20.62
CA GLU A 250 7.93 -5.82 -21.25
C GLU A 250 8.81 -7.05 -21.55
N ASP A 251 10.08 -6.84 -21.82
CA ASP A 251 11.06 -7.92 -22.01
C ASP A 251 11.62 -8.43 -20.67
N LEU A 252 11.55 -7.60 -19.63
CA LEU A 252 11.93 -7.93 -18.25
C LEU A 252 11.09 -9.07 -17.66
N GLU A 253 9.76 -9.06 -17.86
CA GLU A 253 8.88 -10.14 -17.39
C GLU A 253 9.23 -11.47 -18.07
N LYS A 254 9.40 -11.47 -19.40
CA LYS A 254 9.80 -12.66 -20.16
C LYS A 254 11.20 -13.16 -19.79
N ALA A 255 12.16 -12.25 -19.58
CA ALA A 255 13.52 -12.61 -19.14
C ALA A 255 13.52 -13.19 -17.73
N THR A 256 12.68 -12.66 -16.82
CA THR A 256 12.55 -13.17 -15.45
C THR A 256 11.93 -14.57 -15.43
N GLU A 257 10.90 -14.81 -16.23
CA GLU A 257 10.28 -16.14 -16.38
C GLU A 257 11.26 -17.16 -16.96
N LEU A 258 12.01 -16.77 -18.00
CA LEU A 258 12.99 -17.65 -18.65
C LEU A 258 14.14 -18.02 -17.71
N LEU A 259 14.59 -17.07 -16.89
CA LEU A 259 15.65 -17.32 -15.89
C LEU A 259 15.15 -18.21 -14.76
N ALA A 260 13.91 -17.97 -14.27
CA ALA A 260 13.27 -18.80 -13.25
C ALA A 260 13.07 -20.25 -13.74
N GLU A 261 12.77 -20.42 -15.02
CA GLU A 261 12.61 -21.72 -15.64
C GLU A 261 13.96 -22.46 -15.80
N ARG A 262 14.99 -21.75 -16.24
CA ARG A 262 16.37 -22.30 -16.30
C ARG A 262 16.93 -22.67 -14.92
N LEU A 263 16.68 -21.86 -13.90
CA LEU A 263 17.09 -22.18 -12.52
C LEU A 263 16.34 -23.40 -11.96
N ARG A 264 15.05 -23.55 -12.30
CA ARG A 264 14.25 -24.75 -11.93
C ARG A 264 14.77 -26.01 -12.64
N GLN A 265 15.15 -25.90 -13.91
CA GLN A 265 15.75 -27.01 -14.67
C GLN A 265 17.14 -27.40 -14.12
N ALA A 266 17.98 -26.43 -13.80
CA ALA A 266 19.32 -26.68 -13.23
C ALA A 266 19.24 -27.34 -11.83
N ARG A 267 18.19 -27.08 -11.03
CA ARG A 267 17.96 -27.75 -9.73
C ARG A 267 17.43 -29.18 -9.87
N ARG A 268 16.82 -29.55 -11.01
CA ARG A 268 16.35 -30.93 -11.28
C ARG A 268 17.45 -31.87 -11.81
N CYS A 269 18.60 -31.31 -12.20
CA CYS A 269 19.73 -32.05 -12.69
C CYS A 269 20.82 -32.27 -11.61
N ARG A 270 20.56 -31.94 -10.36
CA ARG A 270 21.35 -32.30 -9.17
C ARG A 270 20.51 -33.20 -8.27
#